data_8bb687825e95cafa94d20ad58be295c9
#
_entry.id   8bb687825e95cafa94d20ad58be295c9
#
_cell.length_a   1.000
_cell.length_b   1.000
_cell.length_c   1.000
_cell.angle_alpha   90.00
_cell.angle_beta   90.00
_cell.angle_gamma   90.00
#
_symmetry.space_group_name_H-M   'P 1'
#
loop_
_entity.id
_entity.type
_entity.pdbx_description
1 polymer ?
#
loop_
_entity_poly.entity_id
_entity_poly.type
_entity_poly.pdbx_seq_one_letter_code
_entity_poly.pdbx_strand_id
1 'polypeptide(L)'
;KFLSHIREVDAVIHMIRCFDSNDIQNVNKDVDPIRDLEIIETEMNLADLESIERRLDKKNRKNIDDDQIKILESAIKLLNNNENLQVLQNEFEDKTLNQSNLLSVKPRIFVCNVEEKNIKSGNDYTAKFIDKFGDKNTIIVSAEIENQINQLDGEEKKNYMDMIGLKETGLNHLIGKGYNIL
;
A
#
# COMPACT_ATOMS: atom_id res chain seq x y z
N LYS A 1 13.18 6.64 -10.79
CA LYS A 1 13.98 5.74 -9.91
C LYS A 1 13.14 5.02 -8.84
N PHE A 2 12.27 5.72 -8.10
CA PHE A 2 11.44 5.09 -7.03
C PHE A 2 10.48 4.03 -7.62
N LEU A 3 9.69 4.38 -8.63
CA LEU A 3 8.71 3.46 -9.25
C LEU A 3 9.36 2.24 -9.91
N SER A 4 10.64 2.30 -10.33
CA SER A 4 11.30 1.12 -10.91
C SER A 4 11.53 0.02 -9.88
N HIS A 5 11.79 0.36 -8.62
CA HIS A 5 11.95 -0.63 -7.54
C HIS A 5 10.60 -1.26 -7.14
N ILE A 6 9.50 -0.49 -7.22
CA ILE A 6 8.16 -1.05 -6.96
C ILE A 6 7.79 -2.12 -8.00
N ARG A 7 8.30 -2.04 -9.23
CA ARG A 7 8.06 -3.08 -10.24
C ARG A 7 8.66 -4.44 -9.88
N GLU A 8 9.72 -4.46 -9.10
CA GLU A 8 10.51 -5.66 -8.77
C GLU A 8 10.00 -6.43 -7.55
N VAL A 9 9.06 -5.84 -6.76
CA VAL A 9 8.50 -6.47 -5.55
C VAL A 9 7.15 -7.12 -5.83
N ASP A 10 6.76 -8.10 -5.00
CA ASP A 10 5.49 -8.83 -5.16
C ASP A 10 4.31 -8.12 -4.49
N ALA A 11 4.56 -7.31 -3.46
CA ALA A 11 3.55 -6.52 -2.76
C ALA A 11 4.11 -5.17 -2.31
N VAL A 12 3.23 -4.22 -2.03
CA VAL A 12 3.58 -2.85 -1.61
C VAL A 12 2.99 -2.54 -0.24
N ILE A 13 3.80 -1.98 0.65
CA ILE A 13 3.37 -1.44 1.93
C ILE A 13 3.36 0.09 1.82
N HIS A 14 2.18 0.69 1.98
CA HIS A 14 2.02 2.13 2.06
C HIS A 14 2.03 2.56 3.52
N MET A 15 3.10 3.25 3.95
CA MET A 15 3.14 3.90 5.25
C MET A 15 2.40 5.23 5.18
N ILE A 16 1.31 5.34 5.91
CA ILE A 16 0.38 6.47 5.89
C ILE A 16 0.52 7.27 7.17
N ARG A 17 0.80 8.55 7.05
CA ARG A 17 0.88 9.44 8.21
C ARG A 17 -0.52 9.83 8.67
N CYS A 18 -0.89 9.42 9.89
CA CYS A 18 -2.18 9.70 10.52
C CYS A 18 -2.00 10.44 11.86
N PHE A 19 -1.11 11.44 11.91
CA PHE A 19 -0.86 12.26 13.09
C PHE A 19 -0.32 13.63 12.71
N ASP A 20 -0.62 14.62 13.55
CA ASP A 20 -0.06 15.97 13.44
C ASP A 20 1.29 16.05 14.15
N SER A 21 2.24 16.76 13.57
CA SER A 21 3.51 17.08 14.22
C SER A 21 4.06 18.39 13.64
N ASN A 22 4.47 19.28 14.52
CA ASN A 22 5.13 20.54 14.15
C ASN A 22 6.57 20.32 13.68
N ASP A 23 7.20 19.21 14.08
CA ASP A 23 8.61 18.91 13.81
C ASP A 23 8.82 18.21 12.47
N ILE A 24 7.76 17.65 11.87
CA ILE A 24 7.81 16.95 10.59
C ILE A 24 7.21 17.84 9.52
N GLN A 25 8.06 18.41 8.68
CA GLN A 25 7.60 19.21 7.54
C GLN A 25 6.75 18.36 6.60
N ASN A 26 5.56 18.87 6.28
CA ASN A 26 4.73 18.33 5.22
C ASN A 26 4.94 19.16 3.95
N VAL A 27 5.00 18.51 2.80
CA VAL A 27 5.01 19.19 1.50
C VAL A 27 3.73 20.03 1.34
N ASN A 28 2.62 19.50 1.80
CA ASN A 28 1.34 20.21 1.97
C ASN A 28 1.21 20.60 3.45
N LYS A 29 0.81 21.82 3.74
CA LYS A 29 0.78 22.41 5.09
C LYS A 29 -0.05 21.64 6.12
N ASP A 30 -0.97 20.79 5.68
CA ASP A 30 -1.89 19.98 6.47
C ASP A 30 -1.66 18.48 6.23
N VAL A 31 -2.01 17.66 7.22
CA VAL A 31 -1.99 16.20 7.13
C VAL A 31 -3.29 15.73 6.51
N ASP A 32 -3.20 15.06 5.37
CA ASP A 32 -4.34 14.43 4.70
C ASP A 32 -3.92 13.06 4.13
N PRO A 33 -4.14 11.98 4.93
CA PRO A 33 -3.77 10.63 4.56
C PRO A 33 -4.36 10.14 3.23
N ILE A 34 -5.59 10.58 2.94
CA ILE A 34 -6.32 10.18 1.73
C ILE A 34 -5.68 10.83 0.52
N ARG A 35 -5.54 12.15 0.54
CA ARG A 35 -4.92 12.93 -0.54
C ARG A 35 -3.50 12.45 -0.83
N ASP A 36 -2.72 12.21 0.21
CA ASP A 36 -1.31 11.81 0.07
C ASP A 36 -1.20 10.43 -0.61
N LEU A 37 -2.11 9.48 -0.29
CA LEU A 37 -2.18 8.21 -1.00
C LEU A 37 -2.66 8.37 -2.45
N GLU A 38 -3.69 9.18 -2.70
CA GLU A 38 -4.23 9.42 -4.04
C GLU A 38 -3.20 10.02 -5.00
N ILE A 39 -2.30 10.87 -4.50
CA ILE A 39 -1.19 11.42 -5.29
C ILE A 39 -0.28 10.27 -5.74
N ILE A 40 0.12 9.37 -4.83
CA ILE A 40 0.98 8.23 -5.14
C ILE A 40 0.28 7.27 -6.13
N GLU A 41 -1.00 6.99 -5.92
CA GLU A 41 -1.79 6.14 -6.81
C GLU A 41 -1.89 6.75 -8.22
N THR A 42 -2.08 8.05 -8.31
CA THR A 42 -2.09 8.77 -9.59
C THR A 42 -0.75 8.64 -10.32
N GLU A 43 0.35 8.81 -9.61
CA GLU A 43 1.70 8.63 -10.16
C GLU A 43 1.95 7.21 -10.66
N MET A 44 1.49 6.20 -9.91
CA MET A 44 1.59 4.79 -10.31
C MET A 44 0.75 4.52 -11.56
N ASN A 45 -0.49 5.02 -11.61
CA ASN A 45 -1.39 4.89 -12.74
C ASN A 45 -0.83 5.53 -14.02
N LEU A 46 -0.24 6.72 -13.92
CA LEU A 46 0.41 7.40 -15.05
C LEU A 46 1.62 6.62 -15.57
N ALA A 47 2.44 6.07 -14.65
CA ALA A 47 3.58 5.24 -15.03
C ALA A 47 3.16 3.90 -15.66
N ASP A 48 2.03 3.34 -15.25
CA ASP A 48 1.46 2.15 -15.87
C ASP A 48 0.90 2.47 -17.26
N LEU A 49 0.18 3.58 -17.41
CA LEU A 49 -0.35 4.03 -18.71
C LEU A 49 0.79 4.20 -19.73
N GLU A 50 1.85 4.93 -19.39
CA GLU A 50 3.03 5.09 -20.24
C GLU A 50 3.66 3.74 -20.62
N SER A 51 3.78 2.83 -19.64
CA SER A 51 4.33 1.49 -19.87
C SER A 51 3.47 0.66 -20.81
N ILE A 52 2.13 0.70 -20.64
CA ILE A 52 1.17 -0.02 -21.45
C ILE A 52 1.21 0.49 -22.90
N GLU A 53 1.12 1.80 -23.11
CA GLU A 53 1.15 2.43 -24.44
C GLU A 53 2.42 2.04 -25.21
N ARG A 54 3.58 2.11 -24.54
CA ARG A 54 4.86 1.70 -25.14
C ARG A 54 4.89 0.22 -25.53
N ARG A 55 4.29 -0.66 -24.71
CA ARG A 55 4.25 -2.12 -24.96
C ARG A 55 3.25 -2.49 -26.07
N LEU A 56 2.10 -1.80 -26.13
CA LEU A 56 1.07 -2.02 -27.15
C LEU A 56 1.38 -1.33 -28.49
N ASP A 57 2.44 -0.53 -28.58
CA ASP A 57 2.88 0.04 -29.86
C ASP A 57 3.15 -1.09 -30.89
N LYS A 58 2.81 -0.84 -32.14
CA LYS A 58 2.85 -1.81 -33.26
C LYS A 58 4.16 -2.57 -33.38
N LYS A 59 5.30 -1.95 -33.00
CA LYS A 59 6.62 -2.58 -33.06
C LYS A 59 6.83 -3.59 -31.93
N ASN A 60 6.33 -3.30 -30.74
CA ASN A 60 6.57 -4.07 -29.52
C ASN A 60 5.52 -5.17 -29.29
N ARG A 61 4.28 -4.91 -29.70
CA ARG A 61 3.12 -5.82 -29.53
C ARG A 61 3.35 -7.24 -30.08
N LYS A 62 4.15 -7.39 -31.12
CA LYS A 62 4.45 -8.70 -31.75
C LYS A 62 5.24 -9.65 -30.84
N ASN A 63 5.86 -9.12 -29.79
CA ASN A 63 6.70 -9.87 -28.87
C ASN A 63 5.99 -10.17 -27.54
N ILE A 64 4.69 -9.86 -27.43
CA ILE A 64 3.89 -10.03 -26.23
C ILE A 64 2.90 -11.15 -26.48
N ASP A 65 2.72 -12.06 -25.51
CA ASP A 65 1.72 -13.11 -25.61
C ASP A 65 0.27 -12.57 -25.51
N ASP A 66 -0.68 -13.34 -26.03
CA ASP A 66 -2.08 -12.90 -26.15
C ASP A 66 -2.73 -12.62 -24.77
N ASP A 67 -2.37 -13.33 -23.72
CA ASP A 67 -2.93 -13.11 -22.39
C ASP A 67 -2.39 -11.84 -21.76
N GLN A 68 -1.11 -11.53 -21.96
CA GLN A 68 -0.56 -10.25 -21.59
C GLN A 68 -1.19 -9.08 -22.36
N ILE A 69 -1.47 -9.27 -23.64
CA ILE A 69 -2.17 -8.25 -24.44
C ILE A 69 -3.56 -7.97 -23.86
N LYS A 70 -4.33 -9.00 -23.51
CA LYS A 70 -5.66 -8.84 -22.89
C LYS A 70 -5.59 -8.05 -21.59
N ILE A 71 -4.62 -8.37 -20.70
CA ILE A 71 -4.42 -7.64 -19.44
C ILE A 71 -4.13 -6.16 -19.74
N LEU A 72 -3.19 -5.88 -20.64
CA LEU A 72 -2.80 -4.50 -20.96
C LEU A 72 -3.96 -3.71 -21.60
N GLU A 73 -4.76 -4.34 -22.47
CA GLU A 73 -5.94 -3.71 -23.09
C GLU A 73 -7.06 -3.47 -22.07
N SER A 74 -7.25 -4.36 -21.08
CA SER A 74 -8.18 -4.14 -19.97
C SER A 74 -7.69 -3.02 -19.06
N ALA A 75 -6.41 -3.02 -18.70
CA ALA A 75 -5.82 -2.00 -17.87
C ALA A 75 -5.93 -0.59 -18.47
N ILE A 76 -5.64 -0.43 -19.77
CA ILE A 76 -5.75 0.90 -20.40
C ILE A 76 -7.19 1.42 -20.43
N LYS A 77 -8.18 0.53 -20.58
CA LYS A 77 -9.60 0.92 -20.53
C LYS A 77 -9.98 1.43 -19.13
N LEU A 78 -9.56 0.71 -18.08
CA LEU A 78 -9.81 1.11 -16.70
C LEU A 78 -9.13 2.45 -16.38
N LEU A 79 -7.86 2.62 -16.74
CA LEU A 79 -7.14 3.87 -16.50
C LEU A 79 -7.78 5.07 -17.22
N ASN A 80 -8.22 4.90 -18.45
CA ASN A 80 -8.90 5.95 -19.21
C ASN A 80 -10.26 6.33 -18.61
N ASN A 81 -10.89 5.42 -17.88
CA ASN A 81 -12.15 5.66 -17.16
C ASN A 81 -11.93 6.12 -15.71
N ASN A 82 -10.70 6.32 -15.27
CA ASN A 82 -10.32 6.57 -13.87
C ASN A 82 -10.79 5.46 -12.91
N GLU A 83 -10.81 4.22 -13.38
CA GLU A 83 -11.17 3.06 -12.58
C GLU A 83 -9.92 2.39 -11.98
N ASN A 84 -10.12 1.69 -10.85
CA ASN A 84 -9.03 1.05 -10.12
C ASN A 84 -8.58 -0.26 -10.79
N LEU A 85 -7.29 -0.40 -11.08
CA LEU A 85 -6.72 -1.61 -11.68
C LEU A 85 -6.77 -2.85 -10.76
N GLN A 86 -7.03 -2.69 -9.47
CA GLN A 86 -7.17 -3.84 -8.54
C GLN A 86 -8.30 -4.80 -8.94
N VAL A 87 -9.29 -4.34 -9.71
CA VAL A 87 -10.37 -5.23 -10.21
C VAL A 87 -9.83 -6.34 -11.10
N LEU A 88 -8.69 -6.13 -11.78
CA LEU A 88 -8.04 -7.14 -12.61
C LEU A 88 -7.60 -8.38 -11.82
N GLN A 89 -7.38 -8.27 -10.50
CA GLN A 89 -7.09 -9.42 -9.63
C GLN A 89 -8.24 -10.44 -9.57
N ASN A 90 -9.48 -10.02 -9.88
CA ASN A 90 -10.63 -10.90 -9.94
C ASN A 90 -10.86 -11.49 -11.35
N GLU A 91 -10.22 -10.94 -12.38
CA GLU A 91 -10.45 -11.31 -13.78
C GLU A 91 -9.34 -12.19 -14.35
N PHE A 92 -8.12 -12.07 -13.82
CA PHE A 92 -6.95 -12.77 -14.32
C PHE A 92 -6.25 -13.55 -13.20
N GLU A 93 -5.58 -14.64 -13.58
CA GLU A 93 -4.75 -15.42 -12.65
C GLU A 93 -3.57 -14.58 -12.13
N ASP A 94 -3.28 -14.69 -10.83
CA ASP A 94 -2.22 -13.92 -10.17
C ASP A 94 -0.87 -14.03 -10.88
N LYS A 95 -0.49 -15.22 -11.34
CA LYS A 95 0.77 -15.43 -12.06
C LYS A 95 0.85 -14.60 -13.33
N THR A 96 -0.22 -14.59 -14.12
CA THR A 96 -0.28 -13.87 -15.41
C THR A 96 -0.34 -12.36 -15.16
N LEU A 97 -1.08 -11.96 -14.12
CA LEU A 97 -1.19 -10.56 -13.72
C LEU A 97 0.15 -10.01 -13.20
N ASN A 98 0.88 -10.79 -12.38
CA ASN A 98 2.21 -10.40 -11.88
C ASN A 98 3.24 -10.25 -13.02
N GLN A 99 3.17 -11.09 -14.06
CA GLN A 99 4.00 -10.94 -15.25
C GLN A 99 3.71 -9.67 -16.05
N SER A 100 2.56 -9.06 -15.85
CA SER A 100 2.24 -7.77 -16.51
C SER A 100 3.14 -6.62 -16.03
N ASN A 101 3.75 -6.74 -14.84
CA ASN A 101 4.60 -5.73 -14.22
C ASN A 101 3.92 -4.36 -14.05
N LEU A 102 2.59 -4.34 -13.93
CA LEU A 102 1.84 -3.14 -13.62
C LEU A 102 1.98 -2.82 -12.11
N LEU A 103 2.21 -1.55 -11.80
CA LEU A 103 2.40 -1.08 -10.42
C LEU A 103 1.09 -1.13 -9.63
N SER A 104 0.02 -0.66 -10.27
CA SER A 104 -1.27 -0.40 -9.61
C SER A 104 -2.09 -1.67 -9.37
N VAL A 105 -1.70 -2.83 -9.94
CA VAL A 105 -2.36 -4.11 -9.68
C VAL A 105 -1.74 -4.87 -8.51
N LYS A 106 -0.54 -4.48 -8.05
CA LYS A 106 0.16 -5.21 -6.99
C LYS A 106 -0.65 -5.25 -5.69
N PRO A 107 -0.64 -6.39 -4.98
CA PRO A 107 -1.20 -6.47 -3.64
C PRO A 107 -0.61 -5.40 -2.73
N ARG A 108 -1.45 -4.81 -1.85
CA ARG A 108 -1.01 -3.70 -1.00
C ARG A 108 -1.57 -3.77 0.41
N ILE A 109 -0.76 -3.31 1.36
CA ILE A 109 -1.12 -3.13 2.77
C ILE A 109 -0.95 -1.65 3.09
N PHE A 110 -1.91 -1.10 3.82
CA PHE A 110 -1.86 0.25 4.36
C PHE A 110 -1.48 0.20 5.84
N VAL A 111 -0.41 0.89 6.20
CA VAL A 111 0.07 1.02 7.57
C VAL A 111 -0.18 2.44 8.03
N CYS A 112 -1.27 2.67 8.76
CA CYS A 112 -1.62 3.95 9.34
C CYS A 112 -0.78 4.20 10.59
N ASN A 113 0.22 5.07 10.49
CA ASN A 113 1.07 5.45 11.60
C ASN A 113 0.40 6.56 12.41
N VAL A 114 0.18 6.31 13.70
CA VAL A 114 -0.50 7.20 14.66
C VAL A 114 0.40 7.56 15.83
N GLU A 115 0.00 8.58 16.60
CA GLU A 115 0.61 8.85 17.93
C GLU A 115 0.34 7.70 18.90
N GLU A 116 1.21 7.54 19.91
CA GLU A 116 1.12 6.48 20.92
C GLU A 116 -0.26 6.37 21.57
N LYS A 117 -0.86 7.51 21.91
CA LYS A 117 -2.20 7.56 22.56
C LYS A 117 -3.32 6.97 21.71
N ASN A 118 -3.11 6.87 20.39
CA ASN A 118 -4.10 6.45 19.40
C ASN A 118 -3.90 5.00 18.91
N ILE A 119 -2.93 4.28 19.46
CA ILE A 119 -2.58 2.94 18.96
C ILE A 119 -3.74 1.93 19.06
N LYS A 120 -4.61 2.05 20.08
CA LYS A 120 -5.71 1.11 20.33
C LYS A 120 -6.95 1.41 19.49
N SER A 121 -7.32 2.67 19.41
CA SER A 121 -8.61 3.12 18.85
C SER A 121 -8.48 3.82 17.50
N GLY A 122 -7.26 4.12 17.06
CA GLY A 122 -7.07 5.03 15.96
C GLY A 122 -7.44 6.47 16.31
N ASN A 123 -7.65 7.28 15.28
CA ASN A 123 -8.08 8.67 15.37
C ASN A 123 -8.94 9.03 14.14
N ASP A 124 -9.35 10.28 14.02
CA ASP A 124 -10.19 10.75 12.90
C ASP A 124 -9.55 10.52 11.53
N TYR A 125 -8.21 10.58 11.43
CA TYR A 125 -7.49 10.29 10.18
C TYR A 125 -7.63 8.81 9.80
N THR A 126 -7.41 7.91 10.75
CA THR A 126 -7.54 6.46 10.51
C THR A 126 -8.97 6.06 10.24
N ALA A 127 -9.96 6.66 10.92
CA ALA A 127 -11.37 6.39 10.70
C ALA A 127 -11.79 6.75 9.26
N LYS A 128 -11.46 7.96 8.80
CA LYS A 128 -11.73 8.40 7.42
C LYS A 128 -11.00 7.55 6.38
N PHE A 129 -9.76 7.17 6.69
CA PHE A 129 -8.95 6.33 5.79
C PHE A 129 -9.56 4.93 5.63
N ILE A 130 -9.96 4.29 6.74
CA ILE A 130 -10.58 2.97 6.76
C ILE A 130 -11.96 3.01 6.08
N ASP A 131 -12.75 4.04 6.29
CA ASP A 131 -14.04 4.22 5.63
C ASP A 131 -13.90 4.23 4.10
N LYS A 132 -12.83 4.85 3.58
CA LYS A 132 -12.59 4.96 2.14
C LYS A 132 -11.92 3.72 1.53
N PHE A 133 -10.89 3.16 2.19
CA PHE A 133 -10.04 2.10 1.62
C PHE A 133 -10.28 0.72 2.23
N GLY A 134 -11.11 0.64 3.27
CA GLY A 134 -11.44 -0.59 3.99
C GLY A 134 -10.41 -0.96 5.07
N ASP A 135 -10.83 -1.85 5.97
CA ASP A 135 -10.04 -2.32 7.11
C ASP A 135 -9.23 -3.59 6.78
N LYS A 136 -9.67 -4.36 5.77
CA LYS A 136 -9.09 -5.68 5.45
C LYS A 136 -7.57 -5.64 5.28
N ASN A 137 -7.05 -4.64 4.55
CA ASN A 137 -5.62 -4.48 4.27
C ASN A 137 -5.01 -3.29 5.01
N THR A 138 -5.71 -2.73 6.00
CA THR A 138 -5.24 -1.61 6.81
C THR A 138 -4.83 -2.11 8.18
N ILE A 139 -3.72 -1.60 8.71
CA ILE A 139 -3.27 -1.79 10.09
C ILE A 139 -2.93 -0.44 10.70
N ILE A 140 -3.18 -0.31 12.00
CA ILE A 140 -2.81 0.87 12.77
C ILE A 140 -1.56 0.52 13.57
N VAL A 141 -0.53 1.36 13.47
CA VAL A 141 0.72 1.21 14.22
C VAL A 141 1.11 2.55 14.83
N SER A 142 1.98 2.50 15.84
CA SER A 142 2.75 3.66 16.26
C SER A 142 4.21 3.33 16.10
N ALA A 143 4.91 4.02 15.21
CA ALA A 143 6.33 3.81 14.99
C ALA A 143 7.15 4.07 16.26
N GLU A 144 6.70 4.99 17.11
CA GLU A 144 7.32 5.28 18.40
C GLU A 144 7.21 4.07 19.37
N ILE A 145 6.00 3.50 19.51
CA ILE A 145 5.78 2.29 20.31
C ILE A 145 6.58 1.11 19.75
N GLU A 146 6.60 0.90 18.44
CA GLU A 146 7.40 -0.17 17.82
C GLU A 146 8.90 0.00 18.13
N ASN A 147 9.39 1.23 18.10
CA ASN A 147 10.78 1.54 18.45
C ASN A 147 11.07 1.24 19.93
N GLN A 148 10.17 1.61 20.84
CA GLN A 148 10.30 1.30 22.28
C GLN A 148 10.29 -0.21 22.53
N ILE A 149 9.34 -0.94 21.92
CA ILE A 149 9.23 -2.40 22.02
C ILE A 149 10.50 -3.11 21.52
N ASN A 150 11.12 -2.60 20.45
CA ASN A 150 12.34 -3.19 19.89
C ASN A 150 13.58 -2.99 20.76
N GLN A 151 13.54 -2.08 21.73
CA GLN A 151 14.62 -1.87 22.72
C GLN A 151 14.48 -2.74 23.96
N LEU A 152 13.35 -3.45 24.10
CA LEU A 152 13.02 -4.29 25.25
C LEU A 152 13.14 -5.77 24.89
N ASP A 153 13.61 -6.57 25.86
CA ASP A 153 13.75 -8.02 25.70
C ASP A 153 12.91 -8.80 26.71
N GLY A 154 12.52 -10.02 26.32
CA GLY A 154 11.95 -11.02 27.21
C GLY A 154 10.73 -10.53 28.01
N GLU A 155 10.85 -10.52 29.32
CA GLU A 155 9.77 -10.19 30.26
C GLU A 155 9.43 -8.69 30.25
N GLU A 156 10.41 -7.82 30.04
CA GLU A 156 10.19 -6.37 29.97
C GLU A 156 9.31 -6.01 28.77
N LYS A 157 9.58 -6.58 27.61
CA LYS A 157 8.78 -6.42 26.39
C LYS A 157 7.32 -6.85 26.63
N LYS A 158 7.13 -8.02 27.25
CA LYS A 158 5.78 -8.53 27.55
C LYS A 158 5.04 -7.60 28.49
N ASN A 159 5.68 -7.19 29.60
CA ASN A 159 5.09 -6.31 30.59
C ASN A 159 4.71 -4.94 29.99
N TYR A 160 5.56 -4.40 29.11
CA TYR A 160 5.27 -3.15 28.42
C TYR A 160 4.06 -3.30 27.48
N MET A 161 4.01 -4.35 26.67
CA MET A 161 2.88 -4.63 25.77
C MET A 161 1.57 -4.83 26.55
N ASP A 162 1.60 -5.55 27.67
CA ASP A 162 0.44 -5.74 28.55
C ASP A 162 -0.05 -4.40 29.13
N MET A 163 0.89 -3.55 29.60
CA MET A 163 0.59 -2.22 30.14
C MET A 163 -0.11 -1.32 29.10
N ILE A 164 0.37 -1.32 27.86
CA ILE A 164 -0.25 -0.54 26.78
C ILE A 164 -1.42 -1.30 26.12
N GLY A 165 -1.68 -2.54 26.54
CA GLY A 165 -2.82 -3.37 26.09
C GLY A 165 -2.72 -3.84 24.64
N LEU A 166 -1.52 -4.06 24.13
CA LEU A 166 -1.27 -4.67 22.84
C LEU A 166 -1.05 -6.17 22.98
N LYS A 167 -1.76 -6.97 22.19
CA LYS A 167 -1.61 -8.43 22.14
C LYS A 167 -0.42 -8.86 21.29
N GLU A 168 -0.12 -8.10 20.26
CA GLU A 168 0.99 -8.32 19.34
C GLU A 168 1.55 -6.97 18.85
N THR A 169 2.78 -6.99 18.34
CA THR A 169 3.38 -5.81 17.73
C THR A 169 2.78 -5.51 16.36
N GLY A 170 2.78 -4.25 15.94
CA GLY A 170 2.36 -3.86 14.61
C GLY A 170 3.18 -4.56 13.52
N LEU A 171 4.48 -4.80 13.77
CA LEU A 171 5.35 -5.56 12.88
C LEU A 171 4.86 -7.01 12.71
N ASN A 172 4.50 -7.72 13.78
CA ASN A 172 3.98 -9.08 13.70
C ASN A 172 2.66 -9.11 12.92
N HIS A 173 1.77 -8.16 13.18
CA HIS A 173 0.52 -8.02 12.45
C HIS A 173 0.77 -7.76 10.96
N LEU A 174 1.74 -6.90 10.62
CA LEU A 174 2.15 -6.63 9.24
C LEU A 174 2.69 -7.89 8.54
N ILE A 175 3.57 -8.64 9.21
CA ILE A 175 4.11 -9.90 8.70
C ILE A 175 2.98 -10.90 8.43
N GLY A 176 2.05 -11.07 9.37
CA GLY A 176 0.90 -11.96 9.21
C GLY A 176 0.01 -11.57 8.01
N LYS A 177 -0.27 -10.27 7.84
CA LYS A 177 -1.00 -9.79 6.65
C LYS A 177 -0.20 -9.97 5.36
N GLY A 178 1.10 -9.75 5.38
CA GLY A 178 1.99 -9.94 4.24
C GLY A 178 1.93 -11.36 3.69
N TYR A 179 2.01 -12.36 4.56
CA TYR A 179 1.85 -13.78 4.16
C TYR A 179 0.47 -14.12 3.59
N ASN A 180 -0.57 -13.37 3.95
CA ASN A 180 -1.93 -13.64 3.47
C ASN A 180 -2.23 -13.01 2.10
N ILE A 181 -1.45 -12.03 1.65
CA ILE A 181 -1.66 -11.35 0.37
C ILE A 181 -0.70 -11.81 -0.73
N LEU A 182 0.36 -12.56 -0.36
CA LEU A 182 1.33 -13.18 -1.26
C LEU A 182 0.95 -14.62 -1.57
#